data_aa26bab4eb936f2f52dba92545dc9324
#
_entry.id   aa26bab4eb936f2f52dba92545dc9324
#
_cell.length_a   1.000
_cell.length_b   1.000
_cell.length_c   1.000
_cell.angle_alpha   90.00
_cell.angle_beta   90.00
_cell.angle_gamma   90.00
#
_symmetry.space_group_name_H-M   'P 1'
#
loop_
_entity.id
_entity.type
_entity.pdbx_description
1 polymer ?
#
loop_
_entity_poly.entity_id
_entity_poly.type
_entity_poly.pdbx_seq_one_letter_code
_entity_poly.pdbx_strand_id
1 'polypeptide(L)'
;MRYNNEVFVKYRIDKNSIVFWTSDINENISAAKVLNEFLYDFSKGKKIFFHGYRLPEEHLSQIFDTKVILEKSEIINDPFNIFLRLSDAKININHFDCACESMIYYFDNKINWTDFLATSIISQPQKYIKEGILIAYFASVDQGADYWFECSKDYKENVLIFLRTLTALGCRVKQVSHLSFPYN
;
A
#
# COMPACT_ATOMS: atom_id res chain seq x y z
N MET A 1 -4.90 -29.35 -12.91
CA MET A 1 -4.12 -28.38 -13.73
C MET A 1 -3.68 -27.28 -12.79
N ARG A 2 -2.39 -27.13 -12.53
CA ARG A 2 -1.86 -25.95 -11.85
C ARG A 2 -1.85 -24.85 -12.89
N TYR A 3 -2.73 -23.89 -12.79
CA TYR A 3 -2.56 -22.62 -13.48
C TYR A 3 -1.27 -22.02 -12.95
N ASN A 4 -0.26 -21.90 -13.78
CA ASN A 4 0.88 -21.05 -13.51
C ASN A 4 0.35 -19.61 -13.57
N ASN A 5 -0.21 -19.11 -12.51
CA ASN A 5 -0.61 -17.72 -12.42
C ASN A 5 0.69 -16.91 -12.37
N GLU A 6 1.02 -16.35 -13.51
CA GLU A 6 2.23 -15.58 -13.72
C GLU A 6 2.01 -14.19 -13.13
N VAL A 7 2.74 -13.86 -12.07
CA VAL A 7 2.70 -12.53 -11.47
C VAL A 7 3.16 -11.48 -12.45
N PHE A 8 2.29 -10.53 -12.75
CA PHE A 8 2.60 -9.38 -13.58
C PHE A 8 2.83 -8.14 -12.73
N VAL A 9 3.88 -7.42 -13.04
CA VAL A 9 4.16 -6.13 -12.43
C VAL A 9 4.38 -5.09 -13.52
N LYS A 10 3.59 -4.04 -13.51
CA LYS A 10 3.80 -2.86 -14.36
C LYS A 10 4.30 -1.72 -13.49
N TYR A 11 5.26 -0.96 -13.97
CA TYR A 11 5.72 0.22 -13.25
C TYR A 11 5.98 1.40 -14.20
N ARG A 12 5.87 2.60 -13.65
CA ARG A 12 6.15 3.86 -14.33
C ARG A 12 6.97 4.77 -13.42
N ILE A 13 7.90 5.48 -14.03
CA ILE A 13 8.71 6.50 -13.36
C ILE A 13 8.29 7.86 -13.91
N ASP A 14 7.77 8.70 -13.04
CA ASP A 14 7.35 10.06 -13.35
C ASP A 14 8.39 11.07 -12.86
N LYS A 15 8.14 12.36 -13.13
CA LYS A 15 9.02 13.44 -12.68
C LYS A 15 9.16 13.47 -11.15
N ASN A 16 8.08 13.24 -10.42
CA ASN A 16 7.98 13.40 -8.96
C ASN A 16 7.68 12.09 -8.22
N SER A 17 7.29 11.03 -8.91
CA SER A 17 6.91 9.76 -8.28
C SER A 17 7.40 8.55 -9.07
N ILE A 18 7.38 7.41 -8.41
CA ILE A 18 7.45 6.09 -9.02
C ILE A 18 6.23 5.30 -8.56
N VAL A 19 5.63 4.60 -9.49
CA VAL A 19 4.43 3.80 -9.25
C VAL A 19 4.62 2.39 -9.79
N PHE A 20 4.08 1.41 -9.08
CA PHE A 20 3.89 0.07 -9.62
C PHE A 20 2.48 -0.47 -9.32
N TRP A 21 2.04 -1.36 -10.16
CA TRP A 21 0.85 -2.18 -10.02
C TRP A 21 1.24 -3.65 -10.15
N THR A 22 0.66 -4.51 -9.31
CA THR A 22 0.87 -5.96 -9.35
C THR A 22 -0.45 -6.67 -9.53
N SER A 23 -0.47 -7.78 -10.27
CA SER A 23 -1.61 -8.71 -10.29
C SER A 23 -1.20 -10.05 -9.71
N ASP A 24 -2.16 -10.73 -9.08
CA ASP A 24 -2.08 -12.12 -8.61
C ASP A 24 -0.85 -12.44 -7.73
N ILE A 25 -0.25 -11.42 -7.10
CA ILE A 25 0.99 -11.59 -6.33
C ILE A 25 0.80 -12.53 -5.14
N ASN A 26 -0.42 -12.59 -4.56
CA ASN A 26 -0.75 -13.46 -3.44
C ASN A 26 -0.74 -14.95 -3.81
N GLU A 27 -0.93 -15.28 -5.08
CA GLU A 27 -0.87 -16.65 -5.56
C GLU A 27 0.57 -17.20 -5.65
N ASN A 28 1.57 -16.29 -5.58
CA ASN A 28 2.98 -16.64 -5.55
C ASN A 28 3.59 -16.33 -4.18
N ILE A 29 3.73 -17.35 -3.34
CA ILE A 29 4.21 -17.24 -1.95
C ILE A 29 5.54 -16.47 -1.86
N SER A 30 6.48 -16.70 -2.79
CA SER A 30 7.78 -16.02 -2.77
C SER A 30 7.65 -14.55 -3.13
N ALA A 31 6.83 -14.21 -4.13
CA ALA A 31 6.57 -12.83 -4.51
C ALA A 31 5.79 -12.08 -3.43
N ALA A 32 4.79 -12.70 -2.83
CA ALA A 32 4.03 -12.15 -1.70
C ALA A 32 4.95 -11.84 -0.51
N LYS A 33 5.86 -12.76 -0.18
CA LYS A 33 6.87 -12.53 0.87
C LYS A 33 7.75 -11.33 0.56
N VAL A 34 8.24 -11.19 -0.65
CA VAL A 34 9.08 -10.06 -1.09
C VAL A 34 8.30 -8.74 -1.02
N LEU A 35 7.02 -8.73 -1.38
CA LEU A 35 6.19 -7.53 -1.21
C LEU A 35 5.98 -7.18 0.26
N ASN A 36 5.70 -8.16 1.13
CA ASN A 36 5.58 -7.95 2.57
C ASN A 36 6.87 -7.36 3.18
N GLU A 37 8.02 -7.91 2.81
CA GLU A 37 9.32 -7.42 3.27
C GLU A 37 9.59 -5.98 2.78
N PHE A 38 9.28 -5.70 1.51
CA PHE A 38 9.40 -4.37 0.94
C PHE A 38 8.52 -3.34 1.69
N LEU A 39 7.24 -3.66 1.92
CA LEU A 39 6.32 -2.75 2.62
C LEU A 39 6.75 -2.53 4.08
N TYR A 40 7.24 -3.58 4.75
CA TYR A 40 7.76 -3.46 6.11
C TYR A 40 9.01 -2.58 6.17
N ASP A 41 9.99 -2.81 5.30
CA ASP A 41 11.21 -2.00 5.26
C ASP A 41 10.89 -0.55 4.88
N PHE A 42 9.95 -0.35 3.97
CA PHE A 42 9.49 0.97 3.58
C PHE A 42 8.80 1.72 4.72
N SER A 43 8.11 1.02 5.61
CA SER A 43 7.38 1.59 6.74
C SER A 43 8.28 2.12 7.87
N LYS A 44 9.52 1.63 7.98
CA LYS A 44 10.42 1.98 9.08
C LYS A 44 10.64 3.49 9.19
N GLY A 45 10.43 4.01 10.41
CA GLY A 45 10.59 5.42 10.73
C GLY A 45 9.54 6.36 10.13
N LYS A 46 8.44 5.83 9.61
CA LYS A 46 7.33 6.60 9.05
C LYS A 46 6.08 6.49 9.90
N LYS A 47 5.23 7.50 9.85
CA LYS A 47 3.86 7.39 10.34
C LYS A 47 3.01 6.69 9.28
N ILE A 48 2.22 5.73 9.74
CA ILE A 48 1.37 4.91 8.88
C ILE A 48 -0.08 5.16 9.28
N PHE A 49 -0.90 5.46 8.28
CA PHE A 49 -2.35 5.54 8.45
C PHE A 49 -3.01 4.54 7.52
N PHE A 50 -3.98 3.82 8.05
CA PHE A 50 -4.82 2.91 7.29
C PHE A 50 -6.22 3.49 7.17
N HIS A 51 -6.76 3.41 5.97
CA HIS A 51 -8.15 3.69 5.66
C HIS A 51 -8.77 2.48 4.96
N GLY A 52 -9.91 2.01 5.43
CA GLY A 52 -10.59 0.88 4.82
C GLY A 52 -11.91 0.54 5.49
N TYR A 53 -12.55 -0.52 5.04
CA TYR A 53 -13.78 -1.00 5.64
C TYR A 53 -13.58 -1.40 7.10
N ARG A 54 -14.65 -1.26 7.87
CA ARG A 54 -14.68 -1.66 9.27
C ARG A 54 -14.59 -3.17 9.38
N LEU A 55 -13.40 -3.66 9.65
CA LEU A 55 -13.12 -5.06 9.92
C LEU A 55 -13.09 -5.33 11.43
N PRO A 56 -13.39 -6.56 11.88
CA PRO A 56 -13.14 -6.98 13.25
C PRO A 56 -11.67 -6.80 13.64
N GLU A 57 -11.40 -6.49 14.91
CA GLU A 57 -10.04 -6.32 15.43
C GLU A 57 -9.13 -7.52 15.15
N GLU A 58 -9.70 -8.71 15.17
CA GLU A 58 -8.99 -9.95 14.86
C GLU A 58 -8.45 -9.95 13.43
N HIS A 59 -9.26 -9.53 12.44
CA HIS A 59 -8.81 -9.41 11.05
C HIS A 59 -7.77 -8.30 10.87
N LEU A 60 -7.96 -7.16 11.52
CA LEU A 60 -6.97 -6.07 11.49
C LEU A 60 -5.63 -6.52 12.08
N SER A 61 -5.66 -7.30 13.16
CA SER A 61 -4.45 -7.85 13.78
C SER A 61 -3.73 -8.84 12.86
N GLN A 62 -4.46 -9.57 12.02
CA GLN A 62 -3.88 -10.45 10.99
C GLN A 62 -3.25 -9.66 9.84
N ILE A 63 -3.92 -8.59 9.39
CA ILE A 63 -3.40 -7.72 8.31
C ILE A 63 -2.10 -7.04 8.74
N PHE A 64 -2.04 -6.54 9.98
CA PHE A 64 -0.90 -5.76 10.46
C PHE A 64 0.10 -6.54 11.29
N ASP A 65 -0.07 -7.86 11.41
CA ASP A 65 0.79 -8.75 12.22
C ASP A 65 1.19 -8.12 13.57
N THR A 66 0.24 -7.45 14.22
CA THR A 66 0.41 -6.78 15.49
C THR A 66 -0.93 -6.72 16.22
N LYS A 67 -0.86 -6.62 17.56
CA LYS A 67 -2.05 -6.31 18.33
C LYS A 67 -2.44 -4.85 18.03
N VAL A 68 -3.35 -4.67 17.10
CA VAL A 68 -3.91 -3.37 16.80
C VAL A 68 -4.70 -2.91 18.03
N ILE A 69 -4.12 -1.98 18.78
CA ILE A 69 -4.88 -1.21 19.73
C ILE A 69 -5.62 -0.19 18.89
N LEU A 70 -6.92 -0.37 18.74
CA LEU A 70 -7.80 0.68 18.24
C LEU A 70 -7.68 1.83 19.25
N GLU A 71 -6.71 2.72 19.08
CA GLU A 71 -6.87 4.07 19.62
C GLU A 71 -8.21 4.49 19.06
N LYS A 72 -9.18 4.83 19.96
CA LYS A 72 -10.53 5.26 19.58
C LYS A 72 -10.38 6.19 18.39
N SER A 73 -10.47 5.62 17.19
CA SER A 73 -10.50 6.40 15.98
C SER A 73 -11.63 7.38 16.20
N GLU A 74 -11.37 8.67 16.14
CA GLU A 74 -12.43 9.62 15.95
C GLU A 74 -13.11 9.17 14.67
N ILE A 75 -14.19 8.43 14.84
CA ILE A 75 -15.00 7.89 13.77
C ILE A 75 -15.48 9.12 13.02
N ILE A 76 -14.85 9.40 11.90
CA ILE A 76 -15.54 10.22 10.91
C ILE A 76 -16.87 9.50 10.74
N ASN A 77 -17.99 10.18 10.85
CA ASN A 77 -19.37 9.66 10.93
C ASN A 77 -19.75 8.67 9.80
N ASP A 78 -18.82 7.81 9.40
CA ASP A 78 -19.01 6.77 8.43
C ASP A 78 -18.96 5.42 9.14
N PRO A 79 -20.13 4.74 9.31
CA PRO A 79 -20.19 3.46 9.99
C PRO A 79 -19.46 2.33 9.23
N PHE A 80 -19.09 2.56 7.97
CA PHE A 80 -18.48 1.54 7.10
C PHE A 80 -16.97 1.65 6.99
N ASN A 81 -16.38 2.81 7.30
CA ASN A 81 -14.95 3.03 7.17
C ASN A 81 -14.28 3.23 8.53
N ILE A 82 -13.05 2.73 8.63
CA ILE A 82 -12.19 2.96 9.78
C ILE A 82 -10.91 3.65 9.34
N PHE A 83 -10.36 4.43 10.27
CA PHE A 83 -9.05 5.02 10.16
C PHE A 83 -8.20 4.54 11.32
N LEU A 84 -7.04 3.98 11.03
CA LEU A 84 -6.12 3.52 12.05
C LEU A 84 -4.79 4.24 11.89
N ARG A 85 -4.25 4.67 13.02
CA ARG A 85 -2.86 5.08 13.13
C ARG A 85 -2.03 3.89 13.58
N LEU A 86 -0.98 3.60 12.84
CA LEU A 86 -0.10 2.47 13.10
C LEU A 86 1.33 2.97 13.28
N SER A 87 2.08 2.33 14.17
CA SER A 87 3.52 2.52 14.31
C SER A 87 4.20 1.18 14.12
N ASP A 88 5.21 1.14 13.27
CA ASP A 88 6.04 -0.05 13.00
C ASP A 88 5.25 -1.32 12.63
N ALA A 89 4.12 -1.13 11.94
CA ALA A 89 3.26 -2.24 11.54
C ALA A 89 3.87 -3.04 10.39
N LYS A 90 3.93 -4.34 10.58
CA LYS A 90 4.25 -5.29 9.52
C LYS A 90 2.96 -5.66 8.79
N ILE A 91 2.89 -5.33 7.50
CA ILE A 91 1.71 -5.58 6.69
C ILE A 91 1.78 -7.00 6.13
N ASN A 92 0.71 -7.77 6.31
CA ASN A 92 0.56 -9.09 5.70
C ASN A 92 -0.46 -9.02 4.58
N ILE A 93 0.02 -8.93 3.35
CA ILE A 93 -0.83 -8.79 2.17
C ILE A 93 -1.76 -9.99 1.95
N ASN A 94 -1.42 -11.19 2.44
CA ASN A 94 -2.28 -12.36 2.31
C ASN A 94 -3.61 -12.21 3.07
N HIS A 95 -3.66 -11.33 4.05
CA HIS A 95 -4.88 -10.98 4.79
C HIS A 95 -5.46 -9.63 4.37
N PHE A 96 -4.73 -8.88 3.53
CA PHE A 96 -5.18 -7.60 3.01
C PHE A 96 -6.26 -7.72 1.94
N ASP A 97 -6.41 -8.91 1.34
CA ASP A 97 -7.41 -9.24 0.31
C ASP A 97 -8.85 -9.02 0.77
N CYS A 98 -9.13 -9.21 2.07
CA CYS A 98 -10.46 -9.01 2.63
C CYS A 98 -10.85 -7.52 2.74
N ALA A 99 -9.92 -6.62 2.42
CA ALA A 99 -10.05 -5.20 2.62
C ALA A 99 -10.15 -4.46 1.29
N CYS A 100 -11.16 -4.82 0.46
CA CYS A 100 -11.45 -4.11 -0.78
C CYS A 100 -11.42 -2.58 -0.57
N GLU A 101 -10.80 -1.85 -1.51
CA GLU A 101 -10.68 -0.39 -1.47
C GLU A 101 -9.90 0.17 -0.27
N SER A 102 -9.13 -0.68 0.42
CA SER A 102 -8.32 -0.22 1.55
C SER A 102 -7.01 0.40 1.10
N MET A 103 -6.60 1.42 1.84
CA MET A 103 -5.40 2.17 1.55
C MET A 103 -4.54 2.35 2.80
N ILE A 104 -3.23 2.28 2.59
CA ILE A 104 -2.22 2.56 3.60
C ILE A 104 -1.42 3.77 3.13
N TYR A 105 -1.28 4.76 3.99
CA TYR A 105 -0.58 6.00 3.71
C TYR A 105 0.66 6.11 4.57
N TYR A 106 1.77 6.53 3.98
CA TYR A 106 3.06 6.69 4.63
C TYR A 106 3.44 8.16 4.66
N PHE A 107 3.66 8.69 5.87
CA PHE A 107 3.99 10.08 6.11
C PHE A 107 5.33 10.25 6.81
N ASP A 108 5.92 11.41 6.64
CA ASP A 108 6.96 11.89 7.54
C ASP A 108 6.39 12.02 8.97
N ASN A 109 7.26 11.87 9.96
CA ASN A 109 6.91 12.00 11.38
C ASN A 109 6.32 13.36 11.79
N LYS A 110 6.34 14.35 10.91
CA LYS A 110 5.85 15.72 11.17
C LYS A 110 4.32 15.85 11.07
N ILE A 111 3.65 14.98 10.32
CA ILE A 111 2.20 15.05 10.14
C ILE A 111 1.48 14.47 11.36
N ASN A 112 0.46 15.16 11.84
CA ASN A 112 -0.43 14.67 12.87
C ASN A 112 -1.73 14.10 12.27
N TRP A 113 -2.51 13.40 13.08
CA TRP A 113 -3.77 12.77 12.67
C TRP A 113 -4.82 13.78 12.17
N THR A 114 -4.89 14.94 12.83
CA THR A 114 -5.83 16.01 12.45
C THR A 114 -5.52 16.56 11.08
N ASP A 115 -4.23 16.75 10.76
CA ASP A 115 -3.81 17.22 9.43
C ASP A 115 -4.17 16.21 8.36
N PHE A 116 -4.02 14.91 8.64
CA PHE A 116 -4.41 13.85 7.74
C PHE A 116 -5.90 13.91 7.40
N LEU A 117 -6.77 14.02 8.39
CA LEU A 117 -8.22 14.07 8.20
C LEU A 117 -8.68 15.35 7.49
N ALA A 118 -8.01 16.47 7.75
CA ALA A 118 -8.36 17.76 7.16
C ALA A 118 -7.95 17.92 5.70
N THR A 119 -6.95 17.19 5.23
CA THR A 119 -6.31 17.46 3.91
C THR A 119 -6.95 16.76 2.73
N SER A 120 -8.02 15.99 2.90
CA SER A 120 -8.64 15.22 1.80
C SER A 120 -7.67 14.29 1.05
N ILE A 121 -6.60 13.85 1.74
CA ILE A 121 -5.54 13.00 1.13
C ILE A 121 -6.12 11.71 0.55
N ILE A 122 -7.18 11.22 1.17
CA ILE A 122 -7.85 9.96 0.78
C ILE A 122 -8.32 10.00 -0.67
N SER A 123 -8.88 11.13 -1.12
CA SER A 123 -9.45 11.24 -2.47
C SER A 123 -8.43 11.60 -3.55
N GLN A 124 -7.25 12.12 -3.19
CA GLN A 124 -6.25 12.62 -4.15
C GLN A 124 -4.81 12.34 -3.69
N PRO A 125 -4.43 11.09 -3.39
CA PRO A 125 -3.11 10.79 -2.83
C PRO A 125 -1.96 11.21 -3.75
N GLN A 126 -2.13 11.09 -5.07
CA GLN A 126 -1.09 11.48 -6.04
C GLN A 126 -0.76 12.98 -5.99
N LYS A 127 -1.76 13.84 -5.74
CA LYS A 127 -1.54 15.27 -5.57
C LYS A 127 -0.62 15.54 -4.38
N TYR A 128 -0.87 14.89 -3.25
CA TYR A 128 -0.12 15.11 -2.03
C TYR A 128 1.30 14.51 -2.07
N ILE A 129 1.55 13.48 -2.87
CA ILE A 129 2.92 13.03 -3.21
C ILE A 129 3.66 14.12 -3.98
N LYS A 130 3.02 14.73 -4.98
CA LYS A 130 3.64 15.81 -5.77
C LYS A 130 3.94 17.05 -4.94
N GLU A 131 3.13 17.32 -3.94
CA GLU A 131 3.30 18.44 -2.99
C GLU A 131 4.29 18.12 -1.86
N GLY A 132 4.80 16.89 -1.77
CA GLY A 132 5.75 16.45 -0.74
C GLY A 132 5.14 16.27 0.65
N ILE A 133 3.83 16.21 0.76
CA ILE A 133 3.09 16.00 2.01
C ILE A 133 2.97 14.51 2.32
N LEU A 134 2.64 13.72 1.31
CA LEU A 134 2.55 12.26 1.39
C LEU A 134 3.82 11.63 0.81
N ILE A 135 4.43 10.70 1.54
CA ILE A 135 5.61 9.97 1.06
C ILE A 135 5.18 8.89 0.06
N ALA A 136 4.18 8.10 0.43
CA ALA A 136 3.68 6.99 -0.38
C ALA A 136 2.27 6.59 0.02
N TYR A 137 1.61 5.84 -0.85
CA TYR A 137 0.44 5.06 -0.51
C TYR A 137 0.48 3.67 -1.16
N PHE A 138 -0.16 2.73 -0.50
CA PHE A 138 -0.38 1.37 -0.95
C PHE A 138 -1.87 1.08 -0.90
N ALA A 139 -2.42 0.54 -1.97
CA ALA A 139 -3.85 0.28 -2.08
C ALA A 139 -4.12 -1.13 -2.59
N SER A 140 -5.15 -1.77 -2.04
CA SER A 140 -5.77 -2.93 -2.64
C SER A 140 -6.68 -2.47 -3.77
N VAL A 141 -6.55 -3.10 -4.93
CA VAL A 141 -7.26 -2.78 -6.16
C VAL A 141 -7.94 -4.06 -6.63
N ASP A 142 -9.18 -3.96 -7.07
CA ASP A 142 -9.93 -5.07 -7.64
C ASP A 142 -10.00 -6.33 -6.75
N GLN A 143 -10.92 -6.32 -5.79
CA GLN A 143 -11.28 -7.44 -4.91
C GLN A 143 -10.09 -8.15 -4.21
N GLY A 144 -8.96 -7.42 -4.01
CA GLY A 144 -7.84 -7.88 -3.19
C GLY A 144 -6.77 -8.70 -3.90
N ALA A 145 -6.90 -8.99 -5.20
CA ALA A 145 -5.89 -9.73 -5.96
C ALA A 145 -4.76 -8.82 -6.48
N ASP A 146 -5.09 -7.55 -6.69
CA ASP A 146 -4.21 -6.56 -7.30
C ASP A 146 -3.82 -5.47 -6.30
N TYR A 147 -2.59 -5.01 -6.40
CA TYR A 147 -2.08 -3.94 -5.53
C TYR A 147 -1.48 -2.80 -6.33
N TRP A 148 -1.70 -1.61 -5.81
CA TRP A 148 -1.09 -0.38 -6.28
C TRP A 148 -0.18 0.20 -5.22
N PHE A 149 1.00 0.63 -5.62
CA PHE A 149 1.91 1.39 -4.77
C PHE A 149 2.45 2.59 -5.54
N GLU A 150 2.39 3.76 -4.93
CA GLU A 150 3.03 4.96 -5.45
C GLU A 150 3.78 5.69 -4.35
N CYS A 151 4.98 6.15 -4.63
CA CYS A 151 5.78 6.92 -3.69
C CYS A 151 6.51 8.09 -4.35
N SER A 152 6.99 9.00 -3.51
CA SER A 152 7.92 10.05 -3.94
C SER A 152 9.14 9.46 -4.64
N LYS A 153 9.64 10.18 -5.64
CA LYS A 153 10.83 9.79 -6.41
C LYS A 153 12.08 9.60 -5.55
N ASP A 154 12.12 10.20 -4.37
CA ASP A 154 13.24 10.05 -3.43
C ASP A 154 13.46 8.60 -3.00
N TYR A 155 12.40 7.78 -3.08
CA TYR A 155 12.41 6.34 -2.76
C TYR A 155 12.52 5.44 -3.99
N LYS A 156 12.89 6.00 -5.16
CA LYS A 156 12.98 5.27 -6.42
C LYS A 156 13.87 4.03 -6.31
N GLU A 157 15.03 4.14 -5.69
CA GLU A 157 15.97 3.02 -5.60
C GLU A 157 15.40 1.86 -4.76
N ASN A 158 14.65 2.14 -3.69
CA ASN A 158 13.98 1.11 -2.91
C ASN A 158 13.00 0.31 -3.78
N VAL A 159 12.19 1.00 -4.58
CA VAL A 159 11.25 0.37 -5.50
C VAL A 159 11.98 -0.41 -6.60
N LEU A 160 13.05 0.12 -7.18
CA LEU A 160 13.80 -0.58 -8.21
C LEU A 160 14.48 -1.85 -7.69
N ILE A 161 14.98 -1.86 -6.44
CA ILE A 161 15.51 -3.06 -5.80
C ILE A 161 14.41 -4.11 -5.66
N PHE A 162 13.24 -3.73 -5.15
CA PHE A 162 12.08 -4.60 -5.06
C PHE A 162 11.70 -5.22 -6.42
N LEU A 163 11.59 -4.39 -7.47
CA LEU A 163 11.24 -4.85 -8.82
C LEU A 163 12.29 -5.82 -9.41
N ARG A 164 13.58 -5.57 -9.16
CA ARG A 164 14.67 -6.49 -9.57
C ARG A 164 14.56 -7.83 -8.84
N THR A 165 14.22 -7.81 -7.55
CA THR A 165 14.02 -9.04 -6.76
C THR A 165 12.85 -9.85 -7.32
N LEU A 166 11.72 -9.22 -7.66
CA LEU A 166 10.61 -9.90 -8.32
C LEU A 166 10.99 -10.49 -9.69
N THR A 167 11.78 -9.74 -10.46
CA THR A 167 12.30 -10.25 -11.75
C THR A 167 13.16 -11.50 -11.55
N ALA A 168 14.03 -11.52 -10.53
CA ALA A 168 14.86 -12.68 -10.21
C ALA A 168 14.05 -13.90 -9.75
N LEU A 169 12.85 -13.70 -9.21
CA LEU A 169 11.87 -14.74 -8.88
C LEU A 169 11.05 -15.23 -10.10
N GLY A 170 11.29 -14.69 -11.28
CA GLY A 170 10.58 -15.07 -12.51
C GLY A 170 9.27 -14.32 -12.75
N CYS A 171 8.96 -13.29 -11.95
CA CYS A 171 7.81 -12.42 -12.22
C CYS A 171 8.01 -11.60 -13.49
N ARG A 172 6.95 -11.34 -14.25
CA ARG A 172 6.99 -10.46 -15.40
C ARG A 172 6.93 -9.00 -14.99
N VAL A 173 8.07 -8.35 -14.93
CA VAL A 173 8.20 -6.93 -14.57
C VAL A 173 8.40 -6.09 -15.83
N LYS A 174 7.52 -5.12 -16.09
CA LYS A 174 7.56 -4.27 -17.27
C LYS A 174 7.43 -2.79 -16.93
N GLN A 175 8.37 -1.99 -17.44
CA GLN A 175 8.20 -0.54 -17.46
C GLN A 175 7.20 -0.14 -18.56
N VAL A 176 6.26 0.75 -18.21
CA VAL A 176 5.24 1.26 -19.13
C VAL A 176 5.28 2.78 -19.18
N SER A 177 4.80 3.35 -20.27
CA SER A 177 4.69 4.82 -20.42
C SER A 177 3.43 5.38 -19.78
N HIS A 178 2.40 4.54 -19.65
CA HIS A 178 1.12 4.94 -19.05
C HIS A 178 0.67 3.90 -18.02
N LEU A 179 0.33 4.37 -16.84
CA LEU A 179 -0.25 3.59 -15.76
C LEU A 179 -1.10 4.55 -14.92
N SER A 180 -2.39 4.30 -14.84
CA SER A 180 -3.34 5.11 -14.08
C SER A 180 -3.99 4.29 -12.98
N PHE A 181 -4.27 4.94 -11.87
CA PHE A 181 -5.00 4.31 -10.77
C PHE A 181 -6.42 3.94 -11.24
N PRO A 182 -6.91 2.72 -10.96
CA PRO A 182 -8.15 2.22 -11.56
C PRO A 182 -9.42 2.94 -11.12
N TYR A 183 -9.39 3.68 -10.02
CA TYR A 183 -10.56 4.39 -9.46
C TYR A 183 -10.56 5.90 -9.75
N ASN A 184 -9.85 6.35 -10.77
CA ASN A 184 -9.87 7.73 -11.27
C ASN A 184 -10.78 7.88 -12.48
#